data_97d6c1af04c41644f6d837bd6957bfce
#
_entry.id   97d6c1af04c41644f6d837bd6957bfce
#
_cell.length_a   1.000
_cell.length_b   1.000
_cell.length_c   1.000
_cell.angle_alpha   90.00
_cell.angle_beta   90.00
_cell.angle_gamma   90.00
#
_symmetry.space_group_name_H-M   'P 1'
#
loop_
_entity.id
_entity.type
_entity.pdbx_description
1 polymer ?
#
loop_
_entity_poly.entity_id
_entity_poly.type
_entity_poly.pdbx_seq_one_letter_code
_entity_poly.pdbx_strand_id
1 'polypeptide(L)'
;GDKTAGFLFYQTQDGFQFRSIDDMIEQESVATYVYTEVNKSSVDRNNDFRIIKYSVDKNQDLLKKLRLGTYSSQQLFFNPLNFRFTTPEQGKFKFQKSDVKKLGAREIELPKISDEAERTLDDLPTRIFTGILDVGTLDRGISRNVNADASKYQAQSTMRYNVLLTQTISMLIPCNTDLRAGNVITCEFPKISREDSSELDPDISGKYIIKELCHHFDPEGSYTSMKIVRDSFGFYGG
;
A
#
# COMPACT_ATOMS: atom_id res chain seq x y z
N GLY A 1 -12.12 -2.89 -15.83
CA GLY A 1 -12.15 -1.95 -14.72
C GLY A 1 -10.94 -1.05 -14.77
N ASP A 2 -11.09 0.22 -14.53
CA ASP A 2 -10.00 1.18 -14.54
C ASP A 2 -9.08 0.89 -13.34
N LYS A 3 -7.91 0.32 -13.63
CA LYS A 3 -6.87 0.10 -12.61
C LYS A 3 -6.26 1.43 -12.19
N THR A 4 -5.90 1.56 -10.91
CA THR A 4 -5.24 2.76 -10.40
C THR A 4 -3.83 2.91 -10.95
N ALA A 5 -3.45 4.14 -11.28
CA ALA A 5 -2.12 4.46 -11.79
C ALA A 5 -1.07 4.41 -10.67
N GLY A 6 -0.56 3.24 -10.37
CA GLY A 6 0.53 3.03 -9.43
C GLY A 6 1.35 1.82 -9.84
N PHE A 7 2.62 2.03 -10.18
CA PHE A 7 3.54 0.98 -10.61
C PHE A 7 4.80 1.00 -9.75
N LEU A 8 5.34 -0.18 -9.47
CA LEU A 8 6.62 -0.34 -8.79
C LEU A 8 7.63 -0.98 -9.75
N PHE A 9 8.82 -0.41 -9.78
CA PHE A 9 9.99 -0.98 -10.43
C PHE A 9 10.98 -1.42 -9.37
N TYR A 10 11.34 -2.70 -9.39
CA TYR A 10 12.25 -3.29 -8.41
C TYR A 10 13.00 -4.48 -8.99
N GLN A 11 14.06 -4.91 -8.32
CA GLN A 11 14.86 -6.06 -8.71
C GLN A 11 14.70 -7.19 -7.69
N THR A 12 14.59 -8.40 -8.20
CA THR A 12 14.67 -9.66 -7.45
C THR A 12 15.79 -10.51 -8.03
N GLN A 13 16.05 -11.68 -7.44
CA GLN A 13 16.99 -12.65 -8.04
C GLN A 13 16.52 -13.14 -9.42
N ASP A 14 15.22 -13.06 -9.71
CA ASP A 14 14.65 -13.48 -11.01
C ASP A 14 14.71 -12.37 -12.06
N GLY A 15 15.32 -11.21 -11.72
CA GLY A 15 15.51 -10.07 -12.60
C GLY A 15 14.69 -8.84 -12.22
N PHE A 16 14.59 -7.92 -13.19
CA PHE A 16 13.84 -6.67 -13.01
C PHE A 16 12.35 -6.90 -13.17
N GLN A 17 11.57 -6.30 -12.27
CA GLN A 17 10.13 -6.37 -12.24
C GLN A 17 9.53 -4.98 -12.41
N PHE A 18 8.50 -4.87 -13.25
CA PHE A 18 7.68 -3.67 -13.39
C PHE A 18 6.21 -4.09 -13.27
N ARG A 19 5.59 -3.83 -12.12
CA ARG A 19 4.25 -4.33 -11.80
C ARG A 19 3.35 -3.24 -11.25
N SER A 20 2.06 -3.32 -11.55
CA SER A 20 1.09 -2.45 -10.93
C SER A 20 0.88 -2.85 -9.45
N ILE A 21 0.63 -1.86 -8.60
CA ILE A 21 0.35 -2.12 -7.18
C ILE A 21 -0.94 -2.92 -7.04
N ASP A 22 -1.93 -2.67 -7.89
CA ASP A 22 -3.20 -3.41 -7.88
C ASP A 22 -3.01 -4.88 -8.19
N ASP A 23 -2.19 -5.22 -9.21
CA ASP A 23 -1.86 -6.62 -9.52
C ASP A 23 -1.07 -7.29 -8.40
N MET A 24 -0.25 -6.51 -7.67
CA MET A 24 0.49 -7.04 -6.52
C MET A 24 -0.44 -7.34 -5.34
N ILE A 25 -1.45 -6.52 -5.11
CA ILE A 25 -2.44 -6.70 -4.04
C ILE A 25 -3.37 -7.87 -4.31
N GLU A 26 -3.71 -8.13 -5.57
CA GLU A 26 -4.57 -9.23 -6.00
C GLU A 26 -3.92 -10.61 -5.89
N GLN A 27 -2.62 -10.69 -5.65
CA GLN A 27 -1.94 -11.97 -5.52
C GLN A 27 -2.48 -12.78 -4.34
N GLU A 28 -2.49 -14.08 -4.50
CA GLU A 28 -2.65 -14.98 -3.39
C GLU A 28 -1.42 -14.94 -2.47
N SER A 29 -1.65 -15.20 -1.21
CA SER A 29 -0.55 -15.29 -0.23
C SER A 29 0.29 -16.53 -0.53
N VAL A 30 1.60 -16.32 -0.70
CA VAL A 30 2.55 -17.44 -0.95
C VAL A 30 2.86 -18.23 0.32
N ALA A 31 2.68 -17.63 1.49
CA ALA A 31 2.91 -18.27 2.78
C ALA A 31 2.14 -17.55 3.90
N THR A 32 1.82 -18.29 4.96
CA THR A 32 1.25 -17.73 6.19
C THR A 32 2.26 -17.89 7.32
N TYR A 33 2.63 -16.78 7.96
CA TYR A 33 3.57 -16.73 9.08
C TYR A 33 2.83 -16.39 10.36
N VAL A 34 3.09 -17.16 11.42
CA VAL A 34 2.44 -17.04 12.72
C VAL A 34 3.45 -16.64 13.79
N TYR A 35 3.11 -15.63 14.58
CA TYR A 35 3.87 -15.30 15.77
C TYR A 35 3.33 -16.08 16.97
N THR A 36 4.22 -16.81 17.66
CA THR A 36 3.89 -17.51 18.90
C THR A 36 4.94 -17.20 19.96
N GLU A 37 4.51 -16.77 21.15
CA GLU A 37 5.41 -16.49 22.26
C GLU A 37 6.00 -17.78 22.89
N VAL A 38 5.33 -18.90 22.72
CA VAL A 38 5.73 -20.17 23.31
C VAL A 38 6.78 -20.84 22.42
N ASN A 39 7.96 -21.04 22.95
CA ASN A 39 8.97 -21.96 22.37
C ASN A 39 8.41 -23.39 22.43
N LYS A 40 7.61 -23.77 21.44
CA LYS A 40 7.27 -25.17 21.24
C LYS A 40 8.52 -25.87 20.73
N SER A 41 9.22 -26.56 21.63
CA SER A 41 10.38 -27.41 21.33
C SER A 41 10.00 -28.71 20.59
N SER A 42 8.81 -28.78 20.02
CA SER A 42 8.40 -29.91 19.19
C SER A 42 8.87 -29.67 17.76
N VAL A 43 9.50 -30.66 17.20
CA VAL A 43 9.93 -30.81 15.81
C VAL A 43 8.68 -30.89 14.90
N ASP A 44 7.80 -29.92 14.98
CA ASP A 44 6.68 -29.79 14.08
C ASP A 44 7.15 -29.07 12.81
N ARG A 45 6.85 -29.65 11.66
CA ARG A 45 7.11 -29.06 10.33
C ARG A 45 6.54 -27.63 10.16
N ASN A 46 5.67 -27.21 11.05
CA ASN A 46 5.13 -25.85 11.11
C ASN A 46 6.12 -24.79 11.69
N ASN A 47 7.27 -25.20 12.17
CA ASN A 47 8.26 -24.28 12.74
C ASN A 47 8.90 -23.38 11.66
N ASP A 48 8.86 -23.79 10.40
CA ASP A 48 9.40 -23.04 9.26
C ASP A 48 8.57 -21.78 8.92
N PHE A 49 7.35 -21.72 9.38
CA PHE A 49 6.42 -20.59 9.19
C PHE A 49 6.22 -19.75 10.46
N ARG A 50 7.17 -19.83 11.39
CA ARG A 50 7.15 -19.04 12.63
C ARG A 50 7.82 -17.68 12.42
N ILE A 51 7.21 -16.64 12.99
CA ILE A 51 7.87 -15.34 13.15
C ILE A 51 8.73 -15.41 14.41
N ILE A 52 10.05 -15.22 14.26
CA ILE A 52 11.02 -15.26 15.38
C ILE A 52 10.94 -13.96 16.17
N LYS A 53 10.94 -12.83 15.45
CA LYS A 53 10.90 -11.48 16.03
C LYS A 53 10.22 -10.54 15.06
N TYR A 54 9.50 -9.57 15.58
CA TYR A 54 8.92 -8.51 14.75
C TYR A 54 8.94 -7.16 15.46
N SER A 55 8.84 -6.11 14.67
CA SER A 55 8.66 -4.72 15.12
C SER A 55 7.71 -4.03 14.16
N VAL A 56 6.69 -3.38 14.71
CA VAL A 56 5.67 -2.67 13.93
C VAL A 56 5.98 -1.18 13.92
N ASP A 57 6.09 -0.63 12.73
CA ASP A 57 6.20 0.81 12.50
C ASP A 57 4.93 1.29 11.80
N LYS A 58 4.13 2.07 12.52
CA LYS A 58 2.91 2.71 11.99
C LYS A 58 3.26 4.11 11.50
N ASN A 59 3.53 4.25 10.23
CA ASN A 59 3.79 5.56 9.63
C ASN A 59 2.47 6.30 9.35
N GLN A 60 1.93 6.92 10.40
CA GLN A 60 0.70 7.70 10.34
C GLN A 60 0.97 9.20 10.49
N ASP A 61 2.00 9.71 9.86
CA ASP A 61 2.22 11.17 9.79
C ASP A 61 1.11 11.81 8.94
N LEU A 62 0.00 12.11 9.61
CA LEU A 62 -1.18 12.72 9.00
C LEU A 62 -0.85 14.05 8.35
N LEU A 63 -0.06 14.88 9.01
CA LEU A 63 0.31 16.20 8.51
C LEU A 63 1.12 16.11 7.21
N LYS A 64 2.09 15.20 7.16
CA LYS A 64 2.87 14.94 5.95
C LYS A 64 1.98 14.44 4.82
N LYS A 65 1.09 13.48 5.08
CA LYS A 65 0.16 12.94 4.09
C LYS A 65 -0.83 14.00 3.58
N LEU A 66 -1.34 14.87 4.45
CA LEU A 66 -2.16 16.01 4.05
C LEU A 66 -1.38 16.97 3.14
N ARG A 67 -0.15 17.36 3.52
CA ARG A 67 0.71 18.22 2.69
C ARG A 67 1.00 17.64 1.32
N LEU A 68 1.09 16.33 1.20
CA LEU A 68 1.27 15.63 -0.07
C LEU A 68 0.00 15.51 -0.91
N GLY A 69 -1.16 15.88 -0.36
CA GLY A 69 -2.45 15.75 -1.03
C GLY A 69 -2.94 14.31 -1.14
N THR A 70 -2.49 13.43 -0.21
CA THR A 70 -2.80 12.00 -0.24
C THR A 70 -4.29 11.72 -0.15
N TYR A 71 -4.99 12.44 0.71
CA TYR A 71 -6.42 12.19 0.96
C TYR A 71 -7.34 13.10 0.17
N SER A 72 -6.89 14.30 -0.15
CA SER A 72 -7.66 15.24 -0.97
C SER A 72 -6.74 16.21 -1.68
N SER A 73 -6.98 16.39 -2.96
CA SER A 73 -6.23 17.33 -3.80
C SER A 73 -7.13 17.97 -4.86
N GLN A 74 -6.69 19.13 -5.34
CA GLN A 74 -7.30 19.81 -6.46
C GLN A 74 -6.31 19.82 -7.62
N GLN A 75 -6.73 19.41 -8.77
CA GLN A 75 -5.95 19.45 -10.00
C GLN A 75 -6.41 20.63 -10.86
N LEU A 76 -5.47 21.39 -11.35
CA LEU A 76 -5.70 22.52 -12.24
C LEU A 76 -4.74 22.42 -13.43
N PHE A 77 -5.21 21.83 -14.52
CA PHE A 77 -4.42 21.63 -15.73
C PHE A 77 -4.92 22.53 -16.85
N PHE A 78 -3.97 23.14 -17.54
CA PHE A 78 -4.23 23.96 -18.73
C PHE A 78 -4.13 23.11 -20.00
N ASN A 79 -5.16 23.20 -20.84
CA ASN A 79 -5.15 22.60 -22.16
C ASN A 79 -4.77 23.66 -23.20
N PRO A 80 -3.58 23.56 -23.82
CA PRO A 80 -3.08 24.57 -24.77
C PRO A 80 -3.81 24.57 -26.11
N LEU A 81 -4.56 23.51 -26.45
CA LEU A 81 -5.29 23.47 -27.73
C LEU A 81 -6.64 24.19 -27.70
N ASN A 82 -7.30 24.17 -26.56
CA ASN A 82 -8.62 24.81 -26.43
C ASN A 82 -8.64 26.00 -25.45
N PHE A 83 -7.46 26.32 -24.86
CA PHE A 83 -7.27 27.41 -23.89
C PHE A 83 -8.17 27.31 -22.65
N ARG A 84 -8.47 26.09 -22.20
CA ARG A 84 -9.32 25.85 -21.04
C ARG A 84 -8.52 25.18 -19.91
N PHE A 85 -8.96 25.44 -18.69
CA PHE A 85 -8.48 24.74 -17.49
C PHE A 85 -9.45 23.61 -17.14
N THR A 86 -8.90 22.60 -16.45
CA THR A 86 -9.73 21.58 -15.77
C THR A 86 -10.71 22.28 -14.83
N THR A 87 -11.99 21.93 -14.90
CA THR A 87 -12.97 22.50 -13.98
C THR A 87 -12.72 22.05 -12.54
N PRO A 88 -13.05 22.86 -11.52
CA PRO A 88 -12.84 22.48 -10.13
C PRO A 88 -13.49 21.14 -9.75
N GLU A 89 -14.65 20.85 -10.31
CA GLU A 89 -15.37 19.58 -10.05
C GLU A 89 -14.66 18.37 -10.66
N GLN A 90 -14.15 18.51 -11.87
CA GLN A 90 -13.39 17.45 -12.55
C GLN A 90 -12.01 17.22 -11.93
N GLY A 91 -11.39 18.27 -11.41
CA GLY A 91 -10.06 18.20 -10.82
C GLY A 91 -10.03 17.81 -9.35
N LYS A 92 -11.18 17.64 -8.71
CA LYS A 92 -11.24 17.30 -7.28
C LYS A 92 -11.07 15.81 -7.06
N PHE A 93 -10.05 15.46 -6.29
CA PHE A 93 -9.79 14.10 -5.82
C PHE A 93 -10.13 13.96 -4.34
N LYS A 94 -10.82 12.86 -3.99
CA LYS A 94 -11.15 12.46 -2.62
C LYS A 94 -10.80 11.00 -2.38
N PHE A 95 -10.15 10.72 -1.25
CA PHE A 95 -9.76 9.37 -0.86
C PHE A 95 -10.93 8.41 -0.70
N GLN A 96 -11.98 8.80 0.01
CA GLN A 96 -13.16 7.96 0.27
C GLN A 96 -13.96 7.58 -0.97
N LYS A 97 -13.76 8.30 -2.08
CA LYS A 97 -14.42 8.00 -3.37
C LYS A 97 -13.51 7.19 -4.31
N SER A 98 -12.32 6.84 -3.86
CA SER A 98 -11.40 6.04 -4.65
C SER A 98 -11.77 4.57 -4.54
N ASP A 99 -12.19 3.97 -5.64
CA ASP A 99 -12.42 2.54 -5.76
C ASP A 99 -11.09 1.81 -5.96
N VAL A 100 -10.30 1.75 -4.88
CA VAL A 100 -8.93 1.22 -4.89
C VAL A 100 -8.89 -0.09 -4.14
N LYS A 101 -8.30 -1.11 -4.75
CA LYS A 101 -8.04 -2.40 -4.09
C LYS A 101 -7.07 -2.25 -2.93
N LYS A 102 -7.33 -2.96 -1.84
CA LYS A 102 -6.61 -2.86 -0.57
C LYS A 102 -6.23 -4.24 -0.06
N LEU A 103 -5.16 -4.30 0.72
CA LEU A 103 -4.71 -5.55 1.35
C LEU A 103 -5.55 -5.94 2.58
N GLY A 104 -6.08 -4.97 3.31
CA GLY A 104 -6.89 -5.18 4.52
C GLY A 104 -8.35 -4.79 4.34
N ALA A 105 -9.20 -5.29 5.24
CA ALA A 105 -10.64 -5.07 5.20
C ALA A 105 -11.06 -3.65 5.62
N ARG A 106 -10.24 -2.95 6.43
CA ARG A 106 -10.54 -1.62 6.96
C ARG A 106 -9.64 -0.56 6.37
N GLU A 107 -10.23 0.52 5.92
CA GLU A 107 -9.51 1.72 5.51
C GLU A 107 -9.03 2.55 6.70
N ILE A 108 -8.17 3.51 6.40
CA ILE A 108 -7.84 4.57 7.35
C ILE A 108 -9.07 5.46 7.50
N GLU A 109 -9.60 5.55 8.70
CA GLU A 109 -10.65 6.51 9.01
C GLU A 109 -10.03 7.90 9.15
N LEU A 110 -10.50 8.82 8.33
CA LEU A 110 -10.07 10.21 8.40
C LEU A 110 -10.89 10.94 9.46
N PRO A 111 -10.26 11.71 10.34
CA PRO A 111 -10.97 12.47 11.36
C PRO A 111 -11.90 13.50 10.73
N LYS A 112 -13.00 13.79 11.41
CA LYS A 112 -13.89 14.89 11.06
C LYS A 112 -13.18 16.23 11.29
N ILE A 113 -13.55 17.24 10.52
CA ILE A 113 -12.99 18.61 10.66
C ILE A 113 -13.41 19.24 11.97
N SER A 114 -14.64 18.96 12.40
CA SER A 114 -15.18 19.31 13.72
C SER A 114 -16.23 18.29 14.12
N ASP A 115 -16.52 18.18 15.42
CA ASP A 115 -17.54 17.25 15.92
C ASP A 115 -18.94 17.55 15.39
N GLU A 116 -19.22 18.82 15.06
CA GLU A 116 -20.50 19.29 14.50
C GLU A 116 -20.58 19.18 12.99
N ALA A 117 -19.44 19.00 12.30
CA ALA A 117 -19.40 18.94 10.85
C ALA A 117 -19.50 17.50 10.36
N GLU A 118 -20.40 17.25 9.41
CA GLU A 118 -20.43 15.99 8.66
C GLU A 118 -19.23 15.84 7.70
N ARG A 119 -18.32 16.82 7.66
CA ARG A 119 -17.19 16.88 6.76
C ARG A 119 -15.97 16.23 7.36
N THR A 120 -15.29 15.43 6.56
CA THR A 120 -14.02 14.79 6.88
C THR A 120 -12.85 15.53 6.25
N LEU A 121 -11.61 15.22 6.67
CA LEU A 121 -10.41 15.90 6.17
C LEU A 121 -10.22 15.75 4.65
N ASP A 122 -10.79 14.75 4.01
CA ASP A 122 -10.73 14.58 2.55
C ASP A 122 -11.75 15.44 1.78
N ASP A 123 -12.63 16.14 2.46
CA ASP A 123 -13.54 17.10 1.83
C ASP A 123 -12.87 18.39 1.41
N LEU A 124 -11.76 18.75 2.05
CA LEU A 124 -10.99 19.93 1.75
C LEU A 124 -9.70 19.58 1.00
N PRO A 125 -9.52 20.09 -0.23
CA PRO A 125 -8.26 19.90 -0.94
C PRO A 125 -7.09 20.50 -0.15
N THR A 126 -6.13 19.65 0.22
CA THR A 126 -4.96 20.07 0.98
C THR A 126 -3.75 20.38 0.11
N ARG A 127 -3.84 20.04 -1.18
CA ARG A 127 -2.83 20.33 -2.19
C ARG A 127 -3.45 20.64 -3.54
N ILE A 128 -2.84 21.57 -4.25
CA ILE A 128 -3.19 21.91 -5.63
C ILE A 128 -2.04 21.42 -6.53
N PHE A 129 -2.39 20.61 -7.52
CA PHE A 129 -1.47 20.20 -8.59
C PHE A 129 -1.80 21.04 -9.83
N THR A 130 -0.77 21.68 -10.38
CA THR A 130 -0.91 22.50 -11.60
C THR A 130 0.00 21.95 -12.69
N GLY A 131 -0.43 22.07 -13.93
CA GLY A 131 0.37 21.63 -15.06
C GLY A 131 -0.28 21.98 -16.39
N ILE A 132 0.40 21.59 -17.47
CA ILE A 132 -0.12 21.68 -18.83
C ILE A 132 -0.46 20.26 -19.27
N LEU A 133 -1.61 20.07 -19.89
CA LEU A 133 -1.99 18.77 -20.47
C LEU A 133 -1.12 18.47 -21.68
N ASP A 134 -0.58 17.27 -21.74
CA ASP A 134 0.08 16.75 -22.94
C ASP A 134 -0.98 16.24 -23.91
N VAL A 135 -1.53 17.16 -24.71
CA VAL A 135 -2.64 16.91 -25.62
C VAL A 135 -2.14 16.61 -27.02
N GLY A 136 -1.85 15.37 -27.27
CA GLY A 136 -1.57 14.88 -28.60
C GLY A 136 -0.25 15.38 -29.21
N THR A 137 -0.11 15.14 -30.49
CA THR A 137 1.00 15.62 -31.32
C THR A 137 0.49 16.63 -32.35
N LEU A 138 1.37 17.44 -32.90
CA LEU A 138 1.05 18.33 -34.03
C LEU A 138 0.70 17.54 -35.30
N ASP A 139 1.03 16.26 -35.35
CA ASP A 139 0.68 15.39 -36.47
C ASP A 139 -0.74 14.82 -36.26
N ARG A 140 -1.67 15.35 -37.05
CA ARG A 140 -3.08 14.96 -37.03
C ARG A 140 -3.34 13.49 -37.39
N GLY A 141 -2.35 12.80 -37.97
CA GLY A 141 -2.47 11.40 -38.40
C GLY A 141 -2.17 10.40 -37.28
N ILE A 142 -1.35 10.77 -36.27
CA ILE A 142 -0.80 9.84 -35.30
C ILE A 142 -1.60 9.77 -34.01
N SER A 143 -2.05 10.89 -33.46
CA SER A 143 -2.83 10.86 -32.21
C SER A 143 -3.77 12.05 -32.06
N ARG A 144 -5.04 11.76 -31.78
CA ARG A 144 -6.05 12.73 -31.36
C ARG A 144 -6.25 12.74 -29.85
N ASN A 145 -5.66 11.79 -29.14
CA ASN A 145 -5.81 11.59 -27.71
C ASN A 145 -4.66 12.21 -26.94
N VAL A 146 -4.90 12.51 -25.67
CA VAL A 146 -3.88 12.92 -24.72
C VAL A 146 -2.86 11.79 -24.56
N ASN A 147 -1.55 12.07 -24.71
CA ASN A 147 -0.50 11.08 -24.57
C ASN A 147 -0.40 10.58 -23.13
N ALA A 148 -0.50 11.49 -22.17
CA ALA A 148 -0.52 11.19 -20.75
C ALA A 148 -1.53 12.12 -20.05
N ASP A 149 -2.64 11.56 -19.57
CA ASP A 149 -3.64 12.33 -18.85
C ASP A 149 -3.27 12.44 -17.36
N ALA A 150 -2.36 13.36 -17.07
CA ALA A 150 -1.96 13.65 -15.70
C ALA A 150 -3.15 14.06 -14.81
N SER A 151 -4.16 14.73 -15.39
CA SER A 151 -5.34 15.15 -14.66
C SER A 151 -6.18 13.97 -14.18
N LYS A 152 -6.12 12.84 -14.87
CA LYS A 152 -6.87 11.63 -14.51
C LYS A 152 -6.13 10.78 -13.47
N TYR A 153 -4.80 10.67 -13.57
CA TYR A 153 -4.05 9.65 -12.84
C TYR A 153 -3.15 10.18 -11.72
N GLN A 154 -2.71 11.43 -11.77
CA GLN A 154 -1.71 11.96 -10.85
C GLN A 154 -2.14 11.90 -9.38
N ALA A 155 -3.36 12.31 -9.07
CA ALA A 155 -3.86 12.30 -7.70
C ALA A 155 -4.01 10.87 -7.16
N GLN A 156 -4.53 9.96 -7.96
CA GLN A 156 -4.65 8.55 -7.59
C GLN A 156 -3.27 7.91 -7.36
N SER A 157 -2.31 8.19 -8.24
CA SER A 157 -0.93 7.72 -8.11
C SER A 157 -0.28 8.24 -6.83
N THR A 158 -0.40 9.55 -6.57
CA THR A 158 0.12 10.16 -5.34
C THR A 158 -0.49 9.52 -4.09
N MET A 159 -1.79 9.33 -4.07
CA MET A 159 -2.49 8.64 -3.00
C MET A 159 -1.94 7.23 -2.83
N ARG A 160 -1.88 6.45 -3.91
CA ARG A 160 -1.47 5.05 -3.89
C ARG A 160 -0.09 4.85 -3.28
N TYR A 161 0.91 5.63 -3.73
CA TYR A 161 2.27 5.54 -3.17
C TYR A 161 2.36 5.95 -1.71
N ASN A 162 1.61 6.95 -1.28
CA ASN A 162 1.65 7.42 0.10
C ASN A 162 0.89 6.51 1.07
N VAL A 163 -0.17 5.83 0.60
CA VAL A 163 -0.98 4.92 1.43
C VAL A 163 -0.33 3.54 1.54
N LEU A 164 0.39 3.07 0.51
CA LEU A 164 1.03 1.74 0.51
C LEU A 164 1.96 1.51 1.72
N LEU A 165 2.59 2.57 2.24
CA LEU A 165 3.50 2.52 3.38
C LEU A 165 2.83 2.91 4.71
N THR A 166 1.53 2.73 4.83
CA THR A 166 0.79 3.09 6.06
C THR A 166 1.25 2.29 7.27
N GLN A 167 1.48 1.00 7.08
CA GLN A 167 2.06 0.13 8.10
C GLN A 167 3.23 -0.65 7.53
N THR A 168 4.33 -0.63 8.26
CA THR A 168 5.53 -1.42 7.96
C THR A 168 5.82 -2.34 9.14
N ILE A 169 6.11 -3.60 8.86
CA ILE A 169 6.59 -4.54 9.86
C ILE A 169 7.98 -5.01 9.43
N SER A 170 8.95 -4.88 10.35
CA SER A 170 10.24 -5.54 10.23
C SER A 170 10.17 -6.86 10.97
N MET A 171 10.49 -7.97 10.31
CA MET A 171 10.38 -9.28 10.91
C MET A 171 11.56 -10.19 10.56
N LEU A 172 11.81 -11.14 11.45
CA LEU A 172 12.79 -12.20 11.30
C LEU A 172 12.07 -13.54 11.29
N ILE A 173 12.36 -14.36 10.31
CA ILE A 173 11.80 -15.72 10.14
C ILE A 173 12.90 -16.73 9.87
N PRO A 174 12.66 -18.04 10.02
CA PRO A 174 13.53 -19.08 9.50
C PRO A 174 13.80 -18.86 8.01
N CYS A 175 14.97 -19.26 7.54
CA CYS A 175 15.37 -18.99 6.17
C CYS A 175 14.41 -19.63 5.16
N ASN A 176 13.83 -18.82 4.30
CA ASN A 176 12.97 -19.24 3.19
C ASN A 176 13.43 -18.56 1.90
N THR A 177 14.17 -19.29 1.09
CA THR A 177 14.76 -18.79 -0.17
C THR A 177 13.78 -18.67 -1.33
N ASP A 178 12.53 -19.15 -1.17
CA ASP A 178 11.50 -19.05 -2.20
C ASP A 178 10.79 -17.69 -2.20
N LEU A 179 10.96 -16.91 -1.13
CA LEU A 179 10.38 -15.58 -1.03
C LEU A 179 11.08 -14.57 -1.91
N ARG A 180 10.30 -13.65 -2.47
CA ARG A 180 10.76 -12.54 -3.30
C ARG A 180 10.13 -11.22 -2.84
N ALA A 181 10.85 -10.13 -3.05
CA ALA A 181 10.24 -8.81 -2.96
C ALA A 181 9.06 -8.73 -3.94
N GLY A 182 7.95 -8.14 -3.50
CA GLY A 182 6.71 -8.08 -4.27
C GLY A 182 5.76 -9.27 -4.08
N ASN A 183 6.16 -10.35 -3.39
CA ASN A 183 5.22 -11.39 -3.00
C ASN A 183 4.30 -10.89 -1.89
N VAL A 184 3.09 -11.47 -1.84
CA VAL A 184 2.15 -11.29 -0.74
C VAL A 184 2.29 -12.44 0.23
N ILE A 185 2.35 -12.13 1.52
CA ILE A 185 2.32 -13.09 2.62
C ILE A 185 1.20 -12.73 3.61
N THR A 186 0.70 -13.71 4.31
CA THR A 186 -0.22 -13.53 5.43
C THR A 186 0.56 -13.62 6.73
N CYS A 187 0.32 -12.68 7.65
CA CYS A 187 0.92 -12.69 8.98
C CYS A 187 -0.17 -12.73 10.04
N GLU A 188 0.00 -13.61 11.01
CA GLU A 188 -0.92 -13.80 12.12
C GLU A 188 -0.20 -13.46 13.43
N PHE A 189 -0.72 -12.47 14.13
CA PHE A 189 -0.23 -12.02 15.42
C PHE A 189 -1.32 -12.20 16.45
N PRO A 190 -1.07 -12.88 17.59
CA PRO A 190 -2.04 -13.03 18.63
C PRO A 190 -2.29 -11.68 19.31
N LYS A 191 -3.51 -11.46 19.72
CA LYS A 191 -3.90 -10.32 20.54
C LYS A 191 -3.30 -10.49 21.93
N ILE A 192 -2.57 -9.49 22.40
CA ILE A 192 -2.06 -9.47 23.78
C ILE A 192 -3.22 -9.11 24.71
N SER A 193 -4.01 -10.11 25.08
CA SER A 193 -5.10 -9.98 26.05
C SER A 193 -4.87 -10.96 27.19
N ARG A 194 -5.26 -10.56 28.41
CA ARG A 194 -5.19 -11.44 29.59
C ARG A 194 -6.20 -12.59 29.58
N GLU A 195 -7.23 -12.50 28.75
CA GLU A 195 -8.38 -13.41 28.80
C GLU A 195 -8.43 -14.44 27.65
N ASP A 196 -7.89 -14.14 26.47
CA ASP A 196 -7.86 -15.09 25.34
C ASP A 196 -6.67 -14.85 24.42
N SER A 197 -5.71 -15.76 24.45
CA SER A 197 -4.54 -15.76 23.55
C SER A 197 -4.82 -16.37 22.16
N SER A 198 -6.06 -16.71 21.86
CA SER A 198 -6.47 -17.35 20.61
C SER A 198 -6.98 -16.35 19.55
N GLU A 199 -7.34 -15.14 19.94
CA GLU A 199 -7.76 -14.10 19.01
C GLU A 199 -6.58 -13.45 18.31
N LEU A 200 -6.71 -13.27 16.99
CA LEU A 200 -5.74 -12.52 16.21
C LEU A 200 -5.92 -11.00 16.42
N ASP A 201 -4.81 -10.29 16.50
CA ASP A 201 -4.82 -8.83 16.55
C ASP A 201 -5.29 -8.28 15.20
N PRO A 202 -6.48 -7.66 15.12
CA PRO A 202 -7.03 -7.18 13.87
C PRO A 202 -6.26 -5.99 13.28
N ASP A 203 -5.43 -5.31 14.07
CA ASP A 203 -4.70 -4.13 13.63
C ASP A 203 -3.39 -4.48 12.94
N ILE A 204 -2.79 -5.61 13.27
CA ILE A 204 -1.50 -6.03 12.72
C ILE A 204 -1.55 -7.36 11.97
N SER A 205 -2.57 -8.20 12.16
CA SER A 205 -2.73 -9.43 11.38
C SER A 205 -3.31 -9.16 10.00
N GLY A 206 -2.95 -9.98 9.01
CA GLY A 206 -3.48 -9.89 7.65
C GLY A 206 -2.43 -10.00 6.56
N LYS A 207 -2.80 -9.60 5.35
CA LYS A 207 -1.94 -9.66 4.16
C LYS A 207 -0.96 -8.49 4.11
N TYR A 208 0.25 -8.78 3.65
CA TYR A 208 1.34 -7.83 3.47
C TYR A 208 2.10 -8.10 2.18
N ILE A 209 2.63 -7.07 1.55
CA ILE A 209 3.59 -7.17 0.45
C ILE A 209 5.00 -7.12 1.03
N ILE A 210 5.86 -8.04 0.58
CA ILE A 210 7.29 -8.02 0.93
C ILE A 210 7.93 -6.85 0.17
N LYS A 211 8.40 -5.84 0.93
CA LYS A 211 9.10 -4.68 0.40
C LYS A 211 10.57 -4.98 0.09
N GLU A 212 11.24 -5.58 1.07
CA GLU A 212 12.65 -5.97 0.98
C GLU A 212 12.90 -7.18 1.86
N LEU A 213 13.85 -8.01 1.47
CA LEU A 213 14.28 -9.16 2.25
C LEU A 213 15.78 -9.42 2.08
N CYS A 214 16.37 -10.05 3.10
CA CYS A 214 17.75 -10.48 3.08
C CYS A 214 17.85 -11.85 3.74
N HIS A 215 18.49 -12.80 3.05
CA HIS A 215 18.81 -14.11 3.59
C HIS A 215 20.18 -14.07 4.24
N HIS A 216 20.25 -14.54 5.48
CA HIS A 216 21.46 -14.61 6.25
C HIS A 216 21.82 -16.08 6.46
N PHE A 217 23.06 -16.41 6.20
CA PHE A 217 23.64 -17.75 6.39
C PHE A 217 24.89 -17.61 7.23
N ASP A 218 24.87 -18.17 8.42
CA ASP A 218 26.03 -18.19 9.32
C ASP A 218 26.18 -19.59 9.94
N PRO A 219 27.30 -19.90 10.61
CA PRO A 219 27.53 -21.21 11.21
C PRO A 219 26.53 -21.61 12.30
N GLU A 220 25.85 -20.65 12.91
CA GLU A 220 24.89 -20.87 13.99
C GLU A 220 23.45 -21.11 13.45
N GLY A 221 23.19 -20.76 12.20
CA GLY A 221 21.90 -20.99 11.57
C GLY A 221 21.64 -20.08 10.37
N SER A 222 20.50 -20.27 9.75
CA SER A 222 20.06 -19.46 8.63
C SER A 222 18.70 -18.84 8.91
N TYR A 223 18.57 -17.56 8.55
CA TYR A 223 17.33 -16.80 8.75
C TYR A 223 17.11 -15.77 7.64
N THR A 224 15.86 -15.34 7.50
CA THR A 224 15.49 -14.28 6.57
C THR A 224 14.97 -13.08 7.37
N SER A 225 15.62 -11.94 7.20
CA SER A 225 15.09 -10.66 7.67
C SER A 225 14.33 -9.99 6.54
N MET A 226 13.16 -9.42 6.84
CA MET A 226 12.35 -8.76 5.84
C MET A 226 11.60 -7.56 6.40
N LYS A 227 11.28 -6.63 5.49
CA LYS A 227 10.31 -5.58 5.74
C LYS A 227 9.10 -5.79 4.85
N ILE A 228 7.95 -5.80 5.47
CA ILE A 228 6.66 -5.98 4.82
C ILE A 228 5.80 -4.74 5.02
N VAL A 229 4.97 -4.44 4.03
CA VAL A 229 4.17 -3.22 4.00
C VAL A 229 2.73 -3.50 3.64
N ARG A 230 1.83 -2.64 4.10
CA ARG A 230 0.44 -2.63 3.67
C ARG A 230 -0.19 -1.23 3.72
N ASP A 231 -1.28 -1.10 2.99
CA ASP A 231 -2.01 0.15 2.76
C ASP A 231 -3.23 0.34 3.67
N SER A 232 -3.66 -0.70 4.36
CA SER A 232 -4.92 -0.75 5.09
C SER A 232 -4.81 -1.69 6.29
N PHE A 233 -5.86 -1.79 7.10
CA PHE A 233 -5.88 -2.56 8.34
C PHE A 233 -6.91 -3.71 8.27
N GLY A 234 -6.84 -4.61 9.24
CA GLY A 234 -7.79 -5.69 9.39
C GLY A 234 -7.51 -6.89 8.50
N PHE A 235 -8.19 -7.96 8.84
CA PHE A 235 -8.13 -9.25 8.13
C PHE A 235 -9.38 -9.38 7.26
N TYR A 236 -9.22 -9.75 6.00
CA TYR A 236 -10.35 -10.30 5.26
C TYR A 236 -10.58 -11.70 5.84
N GLY A 237 -11.54 -11.83 6.73
CA GLY A 237 -12.04 -13.12 7.16
C GLY A 237 -12.50 -13.88 5.93
N GLY A 238 -11.98 -15.08 5.75
CA GLY A 238 -12.43 -15.98 4.72
C GLY A 238 -13.87 -16.42 4.95
#